data_e9330cc2be59aab2f87b1b5408967c4c
#
_entry.id   e9330cc2be59aab2f87b1b5408967c4c
#
_cell.length_a   1.000
_cell.length_b   1.000
_cell.length_c   1.000
_cell.angle_alpha   90.00
_cell.angle_beta   90.00
_cell.angle_gamma   90.00
#
_symmetry.space_group_name_H-M   'P 1'
#
loop_
_entity.id
_entity.type
_entity.pdbx_description
1 polymer ?
#
loop_
_entity_poly.entity_id
_entity_poly.type
_entity_poly.pdbx_seq_one_letter_code
_entity_poly.pdbx_strand_id
1 'polypeptide(L)'
;MPQKALDHENQITLSLLDVVDENSAITQRSLAAELGVALGLTNSYLKRCAKKGFIKVQQVPSNRYAYYLTPRGFAEKSRLTAEYLKQSFDFFRLARSQSSELLKYCTQCG
;
A
#
# COMPACT_ATOMS: atom_id res chain seq x y z
N MET A 1 14.78 6.23 13.50
CA MET A 1 14.34 6.05 13.26
C MET A 1 13.90 5.94 12.49
N PRO A 2 13.86 5.89 12.36
CA PRO A 2 13.38 5.70 11.76
C PRO A 2 12.71 5.59 11.13
N GLN A 3 12.62 5.42 10.85
CA GLN A 3 12.08 5.16 10.34
C GLN A 3 11.37 5.21 9.86
N LYS A 4 11.24 5.55 9.54
CA LYS A 4 10.50 5.54 9.11
C LYS A 4 9.91 5.05 8.15
N ALA A 5 10.18 4.52 7.92
CA ALA A 5 9.32 3.48 7.45
C ALA A 5 8.01 4.08 7.01
N LEU A 6 7.31 3.36 6.15
CA LEU A 6 5.96 3.77 5.88
C LEU A 6 5.22 3.79 7.20
N ASP A 7 4.79 4.96 7.62
CA ASP A 7 3.93 5.05 8.78
C ASP A 7 2.60 4.38 8.44
N HIS A 8 1.78 4.19 9.45
CA HIS A 8 0.51 3.49 9.28
C HIS A 8 -0.38 4.15 8.23
N GLU A 9 -0.35 5.47 8.20
CA GLU A 9 -1.14 6.25 7.24
C GLU A 9 -0.71 5.99 5.80
N ASN A 10 0.58 5.96 5.55
CA ASN A 10 1.12 5.68 4.22
C ASN A 10 0.86 4.24 3.80
N GLN A 11 0.89 3.30 4.74
CA GLN A 11 0.55 1.90 4.46
C GLN A 11 -0.89 1.76 4.01
N ILE A 12 -1.81 2.44 4.68
CA ILE A 12 -3.22 2.41 4.29
C ILE A 12 -3.41 3.06 2.93
N THR A 13 -2.75 4.20 2.70
CA THR A 13 -2.82 4.89 1.41
C THR A 13 -2.32 3.99 0.29
N LEU A 14 -1.19 3.33 0.48
CA LEU A 14 -0.64 2.41 -0.53
C LEU A 14 -1.61 1.27 -0.81
N SER A 15 -2.14 0.65 0.23
CA SER A 15 -3.11 -0.44 0.08
C SER A 15 -4.37 0.01 -0.65
N LEU A 16 -4.85 1.21 -0.32
CA LEU A 16 -6.03 1.78 -0.98
C LEU A 16 -5.77 2.00 -2.47
N LEU A 17 -4.66 2.61 -2.83
CA LEU A 17 -4.32 2.85 -4.23
C LEU A 17 -4.15 1.55 -4.99
N ASP A 18 -3.56 0.54 -4.35
CA ASP A 18 -3.35 -0.76 -4.94
C ASP A 18 -4.67 -1.46 -5.24
N VAL A 19 -5.60 -1.47 -4.28
CA VAL A 19 -6.91 -2.11 -4.44
C VAL A 19 -7.72 -1.38 -5.51
N VAL A 20 -7.70 -0.05 -5.51
CA VAL A 20 -8.41 0.75 -6.52
C VAL A 20 -7.87 0.48 -7.92
N ASP A 21 -6.55 0.33 -8.04
CA ASP A 21 -5.92 0.02 -9.33
C ASP A 21 -6.37 -1.34 -9.85
N GLU A 22 -6.51 -2.32 -8.96
CA GLU A 22 -6.93 -3.66 -9.35
C GLU A 22 -8.43 -3.75 -9.63
N ASN A 23 -9.25 -2.99 -8.93
CA ASN A 23 -10.69 -3.11 -9.01
C ASN A 23 -11.37 -1.75 -8.88
N SER A 24 -11.64 -1.10 -10.02
CA SER A 24 -12.30 0.20 -10.02
C SER A 24 -13.76 0.13 -9.60
N ALA A 25 -14.36 -1.03 -9.62
CA ALA A 25 -15.77 -1.23 -9.25
C ALA A 25 -15.95 -1.61 -7.79
N ILE A 26 -14.90 -1.58 -6.99
CA ILE A 26 -14.98 -1.98 -5.60
C ILE A 26 -15.87 -1.00 -4.82
N THR A 27 -16.69 -1.52 -3.91
CA THR A 27 -17.51 -0.70 -3.04
C THR A 27 -16.69 -0.20 -1.86
N GLN A 28 -17.16 0.88 -1.23
CA GLN A 28 -16.50 1.39 -0.02
C GLN A 28 -16.44 0.33 1.07
N ARG A 29 -17.49 -0.46 1.20
CA ARG A 29 -17.57 -1.52 2.20
C ARG A 29 -16.52 -2.61 1.94
N SER A 30 -16.42 -3.05 0.70
CA SER A 30 -15.43 -4.05 0.30
C SER A 30 -14.02 -3.50 0.46
N LEU A 31 -13.82 -2.24 0.10
CA LEU A 31 -12.53 -1.59 0.27
C LEU A 31 -12.13 -1.51 1.74
N ALA A 32 -13.08 -1.16 2.62
CA ALA A 32 -12.82 -1.14 4.06
C ALA A 32 -12.41 -2.51 4.58
N ALA A 33 -13.08 -3.56 4.11
CA ALA A 33 -12.76 -4.93 4.48
C ALA A 33 -11.37 -5.32 4.01
N GLU A 34 -11.01 -4.95 2.77
CA GLU A 34 -9.69 -5.22 2.22
C GLU A 34 -8.59 -4.50 2.99
N LEU A 35 -8.86 -3.25 3.40
CA LEU A 35 -7.90 -2.46 4.15
C LEU A 35 -7.84 -2.82 5.63
N GLY A 36 -8.87 -3.53 6.12
CA GLY A 36 -8.96 -3.88 7.53
C GLY A 36 -9.20 -2.70 8.44
N VAL A 37 -9.87 -1.67 7.95
CA VAL A 37 -10.16 -0.46 8.73
C VAL A 37 -11.65 -0.16 8.68
N ALA A 38 -12.10 0.73 9.56
CA ALA A 38 -13.51 1.12 9.63
C ALA A 38 -13.94 1.85 8.35
N LEU A 39 -15.23 1.72 8.02
CA LEU A 39 -15.80 2.34 6.82
C LEU A 39 -15.61 3.86 6.82
N GLY A 40 -15.82 4.52 7.96
CA GLY A 40 -15.63 5.95 8.08
C GLY A 40 -14.21 6.39 7.81
N LEU A 41 -13.24 5.61 8.29
CA LEU A 41 -11.83 5.89 8.06
C LEU A 41 -11.47 5.69 6.59
N THR A 42 -11.98 4.61 5.99
CA THR A 42 -11.81 4.34 4.57
C THR A 42 -12.32 5.52 3.73
N ASN A 43 -13.51 6.01 4.06
CA ASN A 43 -14.11 7.14 3.36
C ASN A 43 -13.24 8.40 3.48
N SER A 44 -12.68 8.65 4.65
CA SER A 44 -11.77 9.78 4.88
C SER A 44 -10.53 9.69 4.00
N TYR A 45 -9.94 8.50 3.89
CA TYR A 45 -8.78 8.27 3.03
C TYR A 45 -9.14 8.44 1.55
N LEU A 46 -10.31 7.95 1.14
CA LEU A 46 -10.78 8.12 -0.23
C LEU A 46 -10.92 9.60 -0.58
N LYS A 47 -11.54 10.37 0.31
CA LYS A 47 -11.70 11.81 0.10
C LYS A 47 -10.36 12.52 0.02
N ARG A 48 -9.43 12.15 0.88
CA ARG A 48 -8.09 12.73 0.88
C ARG A 48 -7.35 12.43 -0.41
N CYS A 49 -7.41 11.18 -0.87
CA CYS A 49 -6.76 10.77 -2.11
C CYS A 49 -7.39 11.47 -3.32
N ALA A 50 -8.72 11.61 -3.33
CA ALA A 50 -9.40 12.32 -4.40
C ALA A 50 -9.01 13.80 -4.42
N LYS A 51 -8.92 14.42 -3.25
CA LYS A 51 -8.52 15.82 -3.12
C LYS A 51 -7.09 16.04 -3.60
N LYS A 52 -6.20 15.09 -3.33
CA LYS A 52 -4.81 15.18 -3.77
C LYS A 52 -4.65 14.82 -5.24
N GLY A 53 -5.70 14.34 -5.90
CA GLY A 53 -5.65 13.98 -7.30
C GLY A 53 -5.08 12.60 -7.57
N PHE A 54 -5.01 11.75 -6.55
CA PHE A 54 -4.50 10.38 -6.73
C PHE A 54 -5.54 9.46 -7.31
N ILE A 55 -6.81 9.68 -7.01
CA ILE A 55 -7.90 8.89 -7.55
C ILE A 55 -8.96 9.81 -8.15
N LYS A 56 -9.67 9.29 -9.13
CA LYS A 56 -10.82 9.96 -9.74
C LYS A 56 -12.05 9.17 -9.33
N VAL A 57 -13.03 9.87 -8.76
CA VAL A 57 -14.31 9.28 -8.38
C VAL A 57 -15.31 9.62 -9.47
N GLN A 58 -15.93 8.62 -10.03
CA GLN A 58 -16.90 8.80 -11.10
C GLN A 58 -18.19 8.10 -10.73
N GLN A 59 -19.30 8.80 -10.86
CA GLN A 59 -20.61 8.20 -10.65
C GLN A 59 -21.00 7.46 -11.92
N VAL A 60 -21.34 6.19 -11.78
CA VAL A 60 -21.78 5.35 -12.89
C VAL A 60 -23.26 5.05 -12.73
N PRO A 61 -23.96 4.59 -13.79
CA PRO A 61 -25.37 4.21 -13.69
C PRO A 61 -25.58 3.26 -12.53
N SER A 62 -26.76 3.27 -11.93
CA SER A 62 -27.18 2.49 -10.76
C SER A 62 -26.68 3.08 -9.43
N ASN A 63 -26.41 4.39 -9.38
CA ASN A 63 -26.01 5.12 -8.17
C ASN A 63 -24.77 4.51 -7.48
N ARG A 64 -23.86 3.99 -8.31
CA ARG A 64 -22.60 3.44 -7.81
C ARG A 64 -21.49 4.43 -8.12
N TYR A 65 -20.40 4.30 -7.36
CA TYR A 65 -19.19 5.06 -7.61
C TYR A 65 -18.10 4.13 -8.11
N ALA A 66 -17.41 4.56 -9.15
CA ALA A 66 -16.21 3.89 -9.61
C ALA A 66 -15.01 4.73 -9.23
N TYR A 67 -13.95 4.07 -8.82
CA TYR A 67 -12.72 4.72 -8.40
C TYR A 67 -11.61 4.34 -9.37
N TYR A 68 -10.96 5.35 -9.93
CA TYR A 68 -9.91 5.14 -10.92
C TYR A 68 -8.61 5.75 -10.40
N LEU A 69 -7.53 5.03 -10.60
CA LEU A 69 -6.20 5.53 -10.27
C LEU A 69 -5.78 6.51 -11.38
N THR A 70 -5.43 7.73 -10.98
CA THR A 70 -4.92 8.73 -11.93
C THR A 70 -3.44 8.48 -12.18
N PRO A 71 -2.85 9.10 -13.23
CA PRO A 71 -1.39 9.03 -13.40
C PRO A 71 -0.64 9.53 -12.17
N ARG A 72 -1.17 10.56 -11.51
CA ARG A 72 -0.58 11.07 -10.26
C ARG A 72 -0.69 10.06 -9.14
N GLY A 73 -1.84 9.36 -9.05
CA GLY A 73 -2.02 8.28 -8.09
C GLY A 73 -1.10 7.11 -8.35
N PHE A 74 -0.89 6.78 -9.61
CA PHE A 74 0.04 5.74 -9.99
C PHE A 74 1.48 6.11 -9.58
N ALA A 75 1.86 7.36 -9.80
CA ALA A 75 3.18 7.85 -9.37
C ALA A 75 3.33 7.75 -7.85
N GLU A 76 2.29 8.12 -7.10
CA GLU A 76 2.33 8.04 -5.64
C GLU A 76 2.38 6.59 -5.18
N LYS A 77 1.60 5.71 -5.82
CA LYS A 77 1.66 4.27 -5.53
C LYS A 77 3.06 3.73 -5.74
N SER A 78 3.68 4.10 -6.86
CA SER A 78 5.04 3.66 -7.17
C SER A 78 6.05 4.19 -6.15
N ARG A 79 5.89 5.44 -5.74
CA ARG A 79 6.77 6.06 -4.74
C ARG A 79 6.64 5.32 -3.40
N LEU A 80 5.43 5.06 -2.96
CA LEU A 80 5.18 4.36 -1.71
C LEU A 80 5.66 2.92 -1.77
N THR A 81 5.48 2.26 -2.91
CA THR A 81 5.97 0.91 -3.12
C THR A 81 7.49 0.87 -3.03
N ALA A 82 8.16 1.83 -3.66
CA ALA A 82 9.61 1.93 -3.60
C ALA A 82 10.10 2.15 -2.16
N GLU A 83 9.41 3.01 -1.41
CA GLU A 83 9.73 3.22 0.00
C GLU A 83 9.57 1.94 0.81
N TYR A 84 8.49 1.23 0.58
CA TYR A 84 8.23 -0.04 1.26
C TYR A 84 9.31 -1.07 0.92
N LEU A 85 9.66 -1.18 -0.35
CA LEU A 85 10.68 -2.12 -0.80
C LEU A 85 12.05 -1.75 -0.23
N LYS A 86 12.35 -0.47 -0.19
CA LYS A 86 13.61 -0.01 0.40
C LYS A 86 13.75 -0.46 1.85
N GLN A 87 12.69 -0.32 2.63
CA GLN A 87 12.68 -0.77 4.00
C GLN A 87 12.78 -2.28 4.10
N SER A 88 12.05 -2.98 3.25
CA SER A 88 12.08 -4.43 3.20
C SER A 88 13.48 -4.92 2.83
N PHE A 89 14.15 -4.24 1.90
CA PHE A 89 15.51 -4.59 1.52
C PHE A 89 16.49 -4.31 2.65
N ASP A 90 16.35 -3.21 3.36
CA ASP A 90 17.19 -2.91 4.50
C ASP A 90 17.04 -3.97 5.59
N PHE A 91 15.81 -4.34 5.90
CA PHE A 91 15.51 -5.40 6.85
C PHE A 91 16.05 -6.73 6.37
N PHE A 92 15.82 -7.05 5.11
CA PHE A 92 16.26 -8.29 4.49
C PHE A 92 17.78 -8.39 4.47
N ARG A 93 18.45 -7.28 4.22
CA ARG A 93 19.92 -7.25 4.20
C ARG A 93 20.47 -7.57 5.59
N LEU A 94 19.86 -7.02 6.62
CA LEU A 94 20.25 -7.31 8.00
C LEU A 94 20.02 -8.78 8.34
N ALA A 95 18.84 -9.29 8.02
CA ALA A 95 18.49 -10.69 8.26
C ALA A 95 19.38 -11.64 7.46
N ARG A 96 19.68 -11.27 6.22
CA ARG A 96 20.53 -12.05 5.34
C ARG A 96 21.96 -12.14 5.88
N SER A 97 22.47 -11.05 6.45
CA SER A 97 23.80 -11.05 7.06
C SER A 97 23.88 -12.07 8.19
N GLN A 98 22.86 -12.10 9.05
CA GLN A 98 22.81 -13.06 10.16
C GLN A 98 22.59 -14.47 9.65
N SER A 99 21.70 -14.65 8.68
CA SER A 99 21.43 -15.97 8.08
C SER A 99 22.64 -16.52 7.34
N SER A 100 23.40 -15.64 6.71
CA SER A 100 24.60 -16.02 5.98
C SER A 100 25.64 -16.63 6.92
N GLU A 101 25.79 -16.06 8.10
CA GLU A 101 26.70 -16.60 9.11
C GLU A 101 26.21 -17.97 9.60
N LEU A 102 24.92 -18.11 9.83
CA LEU A 102 24.34 -19.37 10.25
C LEU A 102 24.49 -20.45 9.18
N LEU A 103 24.27 -20.07 7.91
CA LEU A 103 24.43 -21.01 6.79
C LEU A 103 25.86 -21.44 6.62
N LYS A 104 26.82 -20.53 6.77
CA LYS A 104 28.23 -20.87 6.75
C LYS A 104 28.57 -21.86 7.84
N TYR A 105 28.05 -21.62 9.01
CA TYR A 105 28.27 -22.49 10.15
C TYR A 105 27.70 -23.88 9.91
N CYS A 106 26.47 -23.94 9.39
CA CYS A 106 25.83 -25.22 9.07
C CYS A 106 26.55 -25.96 7.96
N THR A 107 27.04 -25.23 6.96
CA THR A 107 27.78 -25.82 5.83
C THR A 107 29.12 -26.39 6.30
N GLN A 108 29.76 -25.70 7.24
CA GLN A 108 31.03 -26.20 7.78
C GLN A 108 30.84 -27.40 8.71
N CYS A 109 29.70 -27.44 9.38
CA CYS A 109 29.42 -28.57 10.27
C CYS A 109 28.83 -29.77 9.55
N GLY A 110 28.28 -29.56 8.37
CA GLY A 110 27.64 -30.59 7.60
C GLY A 110 28.41 -31.00 6.40
#